data_857804369e30261a621531589c31d8a6
#
_entry.id   857804369e30261a621531589c31d8a6
#
_cell.length_a   1.000
_cell.length_b   1.000
_cell.length_c   1.000
_cell.angle_alpha   90.00
_cell.angle_beta   90.00
_cell.angle_gamma   90.00
#
_symmetry.space_group_name_H-M   'P 1'
#
loop_
_entity.id
_entity.type
_entity.pdbx_description
1 polymer ?
#
loop_
_entity_poly.entity_id
_entity_poly.type
_entity_poly.pdbx_seq_one_letter_code
_entity_poly.pdbx_strand_id
1 'polypeptide(L)'
;MTVLVSNSLPRSLRRERATDTRASSRAWMHWAWLPVAAALGLSLLGIAAIGTTEPGLASRQFGFLMVGLMMAGFVGAQHWRWMRRWAWLLFAVNVACLVFLLVPFVPDAVVRPRNGARRWINVGSLDFQPSELVKLTWVLAMAAWLRTTATVKRFEGVLATILVTAVPMALILLQPDLDSAVLFGPALLVMLLAAGARLRHLAIVACIALVLAPCSYPFLQKHQRDRIDALFAQVMGDTRVNDGIGFQANRAVTLAAAGGVAGAGKEEAGTLIHYNRLPEEHTDMIFAVIACRWGMLGAVAVWVLGAGYAFGAFMVGLRAGTMFGRLVAVGIGSMVFLQLLVNTGMTIGLLPVTGMTLPFVSYGGSSLVALWITTAVLFSIASRRVRGFDLDA
;
A
#
# COMPACT_ATOMS: atom_id res chain seq x y z
N MET A 1 -18.54 -39.84 7.97
CA MET A 1 -17.89 -40.96 7.28
C MET A 1 -16.43 -40.75 6.93
N THR A 2 -15.80 -39.63 7.30
CA THR A 2 -14.42 -39.25 6.90
C THR A 2 -13.35 -39.53 7.97
N VAL A 3 -13.70 -39.94 9.17
CA VAL A 3 -12.77 -40.20 10.30
C VAL A 3 -12.23 -41.63 10.32
N LEU A 4 -12.91 -42.57 9.68
CA LEU A 4 -12.54 -44.01 9.71
C LEU A 4 -11.49 -44.42 8.68
N VAL A 5 -11.23 -43.59 7.64
CA VAL A 5 -10.24 -43.90 6.58
C VAL A 5 -8.81 -43.60 7.02
N SER A 6 -8.60 -42.74 8.03
CA SER A 6 -7.24 -42.33 8.44
C SER A 6 -6.50 -43.42 9.26
N ASN A 7 -7.18 -44.37 9.81
CA ASN A 7 -6.57 -45.42 10.67
C ASN A 7 -6.08 -46.66 9.90
N SER A 8 -6.39 -46.79 8.61
CA SER A 8 -6.06 -47.94 7.77
C SER A 8 -4.74 -47.80 6.99
N LEU A 9 -4.08 -46.67 7.05
CA LEU A 9 -2.82 -46.46 6.34
C LEU A 9 -1.63 -47.10 7.10
N PRO A 10 -0.73 -47.82 6.40
CA PRO A 10 0.52 -48.33 6.97
C PRO A 10 1.33 -47.27 7.70
N ARG A 11 2.00 -47.64 8.79
CA ARG A 11 2.84 -46.73 9.60
C ARG A 11 3.93 -46.02 8.80
N SER A 12 4.43 -46.62 7.73
CA SER A 12 5.40 -46.02 6.79
C SER A 12 4.81 -44.81 6.06
N LEU A 13 3.62 -44.93 5.50
CA LEU A 13 2.92 -43.85 4.78
C LEU A 13 2.44 -42.72 5.73
N ARG A 14 2.21 -43.05 7.01
CA ARG A 14 1.93 -42.01 8.03
C ARG A 14 3.19 -41.21 8.37
N ARG A 15 4.38 -41.87 8.42
CA ARG A 15 5.65 -41.18 8.65
C ARG A 15 6.06 -40.30 7.46
N GLU A 16 5.92 -40.79 6.22
CA GLU A 16 6.18 -39.99 5.02
C GLU A 16 5.27 -38.75 4.93
N ARG A 17 3.96 -38.92 5.18
CA ARG A 17 3.06 -37.74 5.26
C ARG A 17 3.40 -36.79 6.40
N ALA A 18 3.84 -37.28 7.56
CA ALA A 18 4.24 -36.45 8.69
C ALA A 18 5.57 -35.72 8.46
N THR A 19 6.51 -36.34 7.71
CA THR A 19 7.77 -35.68 7.32
C THR A 19 7.59 -34.69 6.20
N ASP A 20 6.72 -35.00 5.23
CA ASP A 20 6.38 -34.10 4.12
C ASP A 20 5.61 -32.85 4.63
N THR A 21 4.73 -33.02 5.62
CA THR A 21 4.03 -31.88 6.24
C THR A 21 4.95 -31.01 7.09
N ARG A 22 6.01 -31.55 7.72
CA ARG A 22 6.99 -30.78 8.50
C ARG A 22 7.98 -30.04 7.58
N ALA A 23 8.43 -30.67 6.50
CA ALA A 23 9.31 -30.04 5.50
C ALA A 23 8.56 -28.90 4.76
N SER A 24 7.29 -29.14 4.38
CA SER A 24 6.46 -28.12 3.73
C SER A 24 6.10 -26.95 4.66
N SER A 25 5.99 -27.18 5.97
CA SER A 25 5.71 -26.10 6.93
C SER A 25 6.93 -25.19 7.15
N ARG A 26 8.16 -25.75 7.14
CA ARG A 26 9.40 -24.96 7.23
C ARG A 26 9.66 -24.14 5.95
N ALA A 27 9.47 -24.74 4.78
CA ALA A 27 9.60 -24.02 3.50
C ALA A 27 8.60 -22.86 3.39
N TRP A 28 7.39 -23.04 3.91
CA TRP A 28 6.36 -22.00 3.97
C TRP A 28 6.74 -20.82 4.86
N MET A 29 7.38 -21.05 5.97
CA MET A 29 7.79 -20.00 6.90
C MET A 29 8.86 -19.08 6.30
N HIS A 30 9.70 -19.57 5.37
CA HIS A 30 10.68 -18.73 4.67
C HIS A 30 10.02 -17.61 3.85
N TRP A 31 8.93 -17.90 3.14
CA TRP A 31 8.25 -16.90 2.33
C TRP A 31 7.51 -15.84 3.15
N ALA A 32 7.05 -16.19 4.37
CA ALA A 32 6.41 -15.24 5.27
C ALA A 32 7.39 -14.15 5.75
N TRP A 33 8.68 -14.48 5.85
CA TRP A 33 9.70 -13.54 6.29
C TRP A 33 10.15 -12.56 5.20
N LEU A 34 9.93 -12.89 3.92
CA LEU A 34 10.35 -12.01 2.83
C LEU A 34 9.68 -10.62 2.89
N PRO A 35 8.33 -10.49 3.03
CA PRO A 35 7.71 -9.19 3.21
C PRO A 35 8.19 -8.46 4.46
N VAL A 36 8.44 -9.18 5.56
CA VAL A 36 8.93 -8.59 6.82
C VAL A 36 10.33 -8.02 6.64
N ALA A 37 11.25 -8.79 6.05
CA ALA A 37 12.62 -8.35 5.80
C ALA A 37 12.67 -7.17 4.82
N ALA A 38 11.85 -7.23 3.75
CA ALA A 38 11.73 -6.14 2.78
C ALA A 38 11.18 -4.86 3.42
N ALA A 39 10.11 -4.96 4.22
CA ALA A 39 9.55 -3.83 4.97
C ALA A 39 10.56 -3.21 5.94
N LEU A 40 11.33 -4.04 6.64
CA LEU A 40 12.38 -3.57 7.54
C LEU A 40 13.49 -2.85 6.78
N GLY A 41 13.98 -3.44 5.68
CA GLY A 41 14.98 -2.82 4.82
C GLY A 41 14.54 -1.47 4.27
N LEU A 42 13.30 -1.37 3.77
CA LEU A 42 12.72 -0.12 3.29
C LEU A 42 12.58 0.92 4.42
N SER A 43 12.14 0.50 5.63
CA SER A 43 11.99 1.40 6.77
C SER A 43 13.35 1.96 7.22
N LEU A 44 14.38 1.12 7.27
CA LEU A 44 15.74 1.57 7.63
C LEU A 44 16.34 2.48 6.56
N LEU A 45 16.14 2.16 5.28
CA LEU A 45 16.56 3.01 4.16
C LEU A 45 15.86 4.38 4.22
N GLY A 46 14.55 4.40 4.53
CA GLY A 46 13.79 5.63 4.71
C GLY A 46 14.31 6.49 5.86
N ILE A 47 14.56 5.90 7.03
CA ILE A 47 15.14 6.60 8.18
C ILE A 47 16.51 7.19 7.82
N ALA A 48 17.34 6.42 7.11
CA ALA A 48 18.65 6.91 6.66
C ALA A 48 18.52 8.06 5.63
N ALA A 49 17.53 7.97 4.72
CA ALA A 49 17.27 9.02 3.72
C ALA A 49 16.79 10.32 4.39
N ILE A 50 15.81 10.25 5.28
CA ILE A 50 15.29 11.39 6.05
C ILE A 50 16.43 12.04 6.88
N GLY A 51 17.30 11.22 7.47
CA GLY A 51 18.46 11.71 8.24
C GLY A 51 19.57 12.36 7.41
N THR A 52 19.40 12.51 6.09
CA THR A 52 20.30 13.28 5.23
C THR A 52 20.11 14.77 5.44
N THR A 53 18.86 15.21 5.56
CA THR A 53 18.48 16.62 5.68
C THR A 53 17.99 16.97 7.08
N GLU A 54 17.18 16.09 7.71
CA GLU A 54 16.48 16.35 8.97
C GLU A 54 16.69 15.24 10.02
N PRO A 55 17.78 15.25 10.78
CA PRO A 55 18.05 14.22 11.80
C PRO A 55 16.95 14.10 12.86
N GLY A 56 16.26 15.20 13.18
CA GLY A 56 15.15 15.20 14.14
C GLY A 56 13.93 14.42 13.65
N LEU A 57 13.62 14.51 12.36
CA LEU A 57 12.55 13.73 11.75
C LEU A 57 12.92 12.24 11.65
N ALA A 58 14.19 11.95 11.35
CA ALA A 58 14.67 10.56 11.33
C ALA A 58 14.52 9.86 12.68
N SER A 59 14.82 10.56 13.78
CA SER A 59 14.63 10.03 15.14
C SER A 59 13.16 9.75 15.46
N ARG A 60 12.24 10.64 15.02
CA ARG A 60 10.79 10.43 15.17
C ARG A 60 10.32 9.26 14.33
N GLN A 61 10.81 9.14 13.08
CA GLN A 61 10.47 8.02 12.18
C GLN A 61 10.93 6.67 12.78
N PHE A 62 12.10 6.63 13.42
CA PHE A 62 12.57 5.46 14.17
C PHE A 62 11.62 5.12 15.33
N GLY A 63 11.14 6.11 16.07
CA GLY A 63 10.11 5.92 17.10
C GLY A 63 8.83 5.33 16.55
N PHE A 64 8.34 5.81 15.39
CA PHE A 64 7.18 5.24 14.71
C PHE A 64 7.42 3.81 14.22
N LEU A 65 8.64 3.48 13.78
CA LEU A 65 9.01 2.11 13.44
C LEU A 65 8.88 1.19 14.65
N MET A 66 9.35 1.61 15.83
CA MET A 66 9.24 0.80 17.05
C MET A 66 7.78 0.57 17.45
N VAL A 67 6.95 1.60 17.38
CA VAL A 67 5.49 1.48 17.60
C VAL A 67 4.86 0.55 16.57
N GLY A 68 5.22 0.69 15.29
CA GLY A 68 4.75 -0.16 14.20
C GLY A 68 5.12 -1.64 14.42
N LEU A 69 6.35 -1.93 14.82
CA LEU A 69 6.81 -3.29 15.14
C LEU A 69 6.09 -3.88 16.35
N MET A 70 5.84 -3.09 17.39
CA MET A 70 5.06 -3.52 18.56
C MET A 70 3.63 -3.86 18.17
N MET A 71 2.96 -2.99 17.39
CA MET A 71 1.62 -3.24 16.87
C MET A 71 1.60 -4.46 15.93
N ALA A 72 2.61 -4.61 15.09
CA ALA A 72 2.76 -5.77 14.22
C ALA A 72 2.91 -7.07 15.03
N GLY A 73 3.67 -7.07 16.10
CA GLY A 73 3.77 -8.21 17.03
C GLY A 73 2.41 -8.58 17.62
N PHE A 74 1.67 -7.60 18.10
CA PHE A 74 0.33 -7.80 18.67
C PHE A 74 -0.66 -8.34 17.62
N VAL A 75 -0.76 -7.72 16.43
CA VAL A 75 -1.68 -8.14 15.36
C VAL A 75 -1.26 -9.48 14.76
N GLY A 76 0.04 -9.72 14.57
CA GLY A 76 0.56 -10.99 14.07
C GLY A 76 0.31 -12.18 15.00
N ALA A 77 0.21 -11.92 16.31
CA ALA A 77 -0.19 -12.91 17.31
C ALA A 77 -1.68 -13.30 17.20
N GLN A 78 -2.54 -12.43 16.62
CA GLN A 78 -3.95 -12.73 16.45
C GLN A 78 -4.18 -13.76 15.33
N HIS A 79 -5.24 -14.56 15.46
CA HIS A 79 -5.58 -15.53 14.45
C HIS A 79 -6.34 -14.85 13.28
N TRP A 80 -5.97 -15.17 12.03
CA TRP A 80 -6.61 -14.58 10.84
C TRP A 80 -8.14 -14.77 10.79
N ARG A 81 -8.68 -15.83 11.43
CA ARG A 81 -10.14 -16.05 11.58
C ARG A 81 -10.83 -14.93 12.35
N TRP A 82 -10.14 -14.35 13.35
CA TRP A 82 -10.61 -13.18 14.07
C TRP A 82 -10.71 -11.99 13.13
N MET A 83 -9.68 -11.73 12.32
CA MET A 83 -9.66 -10.64 11.34
C MET A 83 -10.79 -10.80 10.33
N ARG A 84 -11.06 -12.03 9.83
CA ARG A 84 -12.19 -12.33 8.95
C ARG A 84 -13.53 -12.04 9.61
N ARG A 85 -13.71 -12.49 10.88
CA ARG A 85 -14.96 -12.29 11.62
C ARG A 85 -15.31 -10.81 11.78
N TRP A 86 -14.31 -9.98 12.03
CA TRP A 86 -14.47 -8.56 12.30
C TRP A 86 -14.21 -7.67 11.06
N ALA A 87 -13.92 -8.24 9.89
CA ALA A 87 -13.54 -7.50 8.68
C ALA A 87 -14.52 -6.39 8.34
N TRP A 88 -15.82 -6.67 8.32
CA TRP A 88 -16.87 -5.70 8.01
C TRP A 88 -17.03 -4.63 9.09
N LEU A 89 -16.91 -5.01 10.36
CA LEU A 89 -16.98 -4.05 11.45
C LEU A 89 -15.77 -3.11 11.43
N LEU A 90 -14.56 -3.64 11.24
CA LEU A 90 -13.35 -2.83 11.12
C LEU A 90 -13.45 -1.88 9.93
N PHE A 91 -13.97 -2.34 8.81
CA PHE A 91 -14.21 -1.50 7.64
C PHE A 91 -15.25 -0.42 7.92
N ALA A 92 -16.40 -0.77 8.51
CA ALA A 92 -17.44 0.19 8.87
C ALA A 92 -16.95 1.26 9.86
N VAL A 93 -16.17 0.89 10.86
CA VAL A 93 -15.56 1.83 11.82
C VAL A 93 -14.62 2.80 11.10
N ASN A 94 -13.77 2.30 10.18
CA ASN A 94 -12.89 3.20 9.42
C ASN A 94 -13.65 4.11 8.46
N VAL A 95 -14.71 3.61 7.80
CA VAL A 95 -15.61 4.44 6.98
C VAL A 95 -16.27 5.51 7.85
N ALA A 96 -16.72 5.18 9.06
CA ALA A 96 -17.25 6.17 10.01
C ALA A 96 -16.20 7.23 10.40
N CYS A 97 -14.94 6.84 10.58
CA CYS A 97 -13.84 7.80 10.80
C CYS A 97 -13.63 8.72 9.58
N LEU A 98 -13.74 8.20 8.34
CA LEU A 98 -13.69 9.04 7.14
C LEU A 98 -14.86 10.03 7.08
N VAL A 99 -16.08 9.59 7.41
CA VAL A 99 -17.25 10.47 7.48
C VAL A 99 -17.06 11.53 8.57
N PHE A 100 -16.53 11.14 9.74
CA PHE A 100 -16.25 12.07 10.84
C PHE A 100 -15.33 13.22 10.43
N LEU A 101 -14.32 12.97 9.60
CA LEU A 101 -13.42 14.00 9.08
C LEU A 101 -14.11 15.03 8.18
N LEU A 102 -15.24 14.67 7.56
CA LEU A 102 -16.03 15.55 6.70
C LEU A 102 -17.02 16.43 7.49
N VAL A 103 -17.21 16.15 8.79
CA VAL A 103 -18.12 16.94 9.64
C VAL A 103 -17.52 18.33 9.89
N PRO A 104 -18.19 19.43 9.48
CA PRO A 104 -17.61 20.77 9.53
C PRO A 104 -17.49 21.35 10.95
N PHE A 105 -18.25 20.84 11.92
CA PHE A 105 -18.32 21.38 13.29
C PHE A 105 -17.31 20.75 14.25
N VAL A 106 -16.44 19.84 13.79
CA VAL A 106 -15.42 19.24 14.65
C VAL A 106 -14.34 20.28 14.93
N PRO A 107 -13.98 20.52 16.21
CA PRO A 107 -12.95 21.49 16.58
C PRO A 107 -11.60 21.17 15.96
N ASP A 108 -10.85 22.21 15.58
CA ASP A 108 -9.49 22.07 15.00
C ASP A 108 -8.49 21.41 15.96
N ALA A 109 -8.79 21.38 17.26
CA ALA A 109 -8.01 20.61 18.24
C ALA A 109 -8.06 19.09 17.97
N VAL A 110 -9.17 18.59 17.41
CA VAL A 110 -9.37 17.16 17.09
C VAL A 110 -9.01 16.85 15.65
N VAL A 111 -9.42 17.72 14.71
CA VAL A 111 -9.14 17.56 13.27
C VAL A 111 -8.43 18.80 12.76
N ARG A 112 -7.11 18.75 12.69
CA ARG A 112 -6.29 19.87 12.19
C ARG A 112 -6.32 19.92 10.66
N PRO A 113 -6.78 21.02 10.05
CA PRO A 113 -6.61 21.25 8.62
C PRO A 113 -5.12 21.41 8.29
N ARG A 114 -4.62 20.67 7.29
CA ARG A 114 -3.28 20.85 6.74
C ARG A 114 -3.40 21.05 5.24
N ASN A 115 -2.77 22.08 4.71
CA ASN A 115 -2.86 22.44 3.29
C ASN A 115 -4.32 22.50 2.78
N GLY A 116 -5.25 23.00 3.62
CA GLY A 116 -6.67 23.10 3.29
C GLY A 116 -7.47 21.80 3.34
N ALA A 117 -6.86 20.68 3.73
CA ALA A 117 -7.51 19.38 3.81
C ALA A 117 -7.64 18.87 5.26
N ARG A 118 -8.80 18.32 5.59
CA ARG A 118 -9.09 17.69 6.90
C ARG A 118 -8.94 16.18 6.78
N ARG A 119 -7.70 15.67 6.95
CA ARG A 119 -7.35 14.26 6.73
C ARG A 119 -6.83 13.55 7.97
N TRP A 120 -6.50 14.29 9.04
CA TRP A 120 -5.86 13.77 10.24
C TRP A 120 -6.69 14.00 11.48
N ILE A 121 -6.85 12.96 12.28
CA ILE A 121 -7.39 13.02 13.63
C ILE A 121 -6.21 13.17 14.58
N ASN A 122 -6.21 14.25 15.35
CA ASN A 122 -5.18 14.50 16.35
C ASN A 122 -5.49 13.71 17.63
N VAL A 123 -4.60 12.77 17.98
CA VAL A 123 -4.69 12.00 19.22
C VAL A 123 -3.48 12.36 20.08
N GLY A 124 -3.55 13.53 20.73
CA GLY A 124 -2.47 14.07 21.53
C GLY A 124 -1.23 14.45 20.72
N SER A 125 -0.15 13.72 20.82
CA SER A 125 1.09 13.95 20.05
C SER A 125 1.15 13.17 18.72
N LEU A 126 0.15 12.37 18.42
CA LEU A 126 0.08 11.51 17.23
C LEU A 126 -1.02 12.00 16.29
N ASP A 127 -0.70 12.09 15.01
CA ASP A 127 -1.67 12.36 13.96
C ASP A 127 -2.07 11.03 13.33
N PHE A 128 -3.33 10.66 13.48
CA PHE A 128 -3.90 9.46 12.90
C PHE A 128 -4.62 9.79 11.59
N GLN A 129 -4.24 9.09 10.51
CA GLN A 129 -4.86 9.24 9.19
C GLN A 129 -5.74 8.02 8.88
N PRO A 130 -7.06 8.13 8.93
CA PRO A 130 -7.97 7.01 8.68
C PRO A 130 -7.84 6.41 7.29
N SER A 131 -7.49 7.20 6.26
CA SER A 131 -7.28 6.70 4.89
C SER A 131 -6.17 5.66 4.79
N GLU A 132 -5.18 5.64 5.70
CA GLU A 132 -4.14 4.62 5.74
C GLU A 132 -4.67 3.26 6.22
N LEU A 133 -5.47 3.26 7.28
CA LEU A 133 -6.06 2.02 7.80
C LEU A 133 -7.24 1.53 6.98
N VAL A 134 -7.99 2.41 6.31
CA VAL A 134 -9.11 1.97 5.48
C VAL A 134 -8.65 1.12 4.30
N LYS A 135 -7.45 1.32 3.77
CA LYS A 135 -6.84 0.46 2.75
C LYS A 135 -6.78 -0.99 3.21
N LEU A 136 -6.26 -1.24 4.42
CA LEU A 136 -6.20 -2.58 5.00
C LEU A 136 -7.58 -3.15 5.30
N THR A 137 -8.45 -2.38 5.97
CA THR A 137 -9.77 -2.88 6.37
C THR A 137 -10.67 -3.12 5.18
N TRP A 138 -10.54 -2.34 4.09
CA TRP A 138 -11.17 -2.60 2.81
C TRP A 138 -10.68 -3.92 2.18
N VAL A 139 -9.36 -4.18 2.16
CA VAL A 139 -8.83 -5.46 1.67
C VAL A 139 -9.42 -6.63 2.45
N LEU A 140 -9.52 -6.52 3.78
CA LEU A 140 -10.12 -7.56 4.63
C LEU A 140 -11.60 -7.75 4.32
N ALA A 141 -12.38 -6.67 4.18
CA ALA A 141 -13.80 -6.73 3.86
C ALA A 141 -14.04 -7.32 2.47
N MET A 142 -13.26 -6.87 1.46
CA MET A 142 -13.35 -7.40 0.10
C MET A 142 -12.95 -8.87 0.04
N ALA A 143 -11.91 -9.29 0.76
CA ALA A 143 -11.54 -10.70 0.84
C ALA A 143 -12.62 -11.56 1.50
N ALA A 144 -13.30 -11.04 2.53
CA ALA A 144 -14.44 -11.71 3.16
C ALA A 144 -15.65 -11.80 2.23
N TRP A 145 -15.86 -10.80 1.37
CA TRP A 145 -16.93 -10.78 0.36
C TRP A 145 -16.66 -11.70 -0.82
N LEU A 146 -15.48 -11.59 -1.41
CA LEU A 146 -15.10 -12.26 -2.64
C LEU A 146 -14.73 -13.75 -2.47
N ARG A 147 -14.64 -14.24 -1.24
CA ARG A 147 -14.29 -15.65 -0.97
C ARG A 147 -15.26 -16.66 -1.58
N THR A 148 -16.50 -16.27 -1.82
CA THR A 148 -17.51 -17.09 -2.47
C THR A 148 -17.49 -16.84 -3.97
N THR A 149 -16.90 -17.77 -4.75
CA THR A 149 -16.71 -17.65 -6.20
C THR A 149 -18.00 -17.48 -7.00
N ALA A 150 -19.15 -17.86 -6.44
CA ALA A 150 -20.46 -17.69 -7.08
C ALA A 150 -20.77 -16.20 -7.36
N THR A 151 -20.39 -15.31 -6.42
CA THR A 151 -20.64 -13.88 -6.51
C THR A 151 -19.88 -13.22 -7.67
N VAL A 152 -18.61 -13.59 -7.87
CA VAL A 152 -17.72 -12.93 -8.88
C VAL A 152 -17.90 -13.43 -10.31
N LYS A 153 -18.58 -14.59 -10.52
CA LYS A 153 -18.84 -15.11 -11.86
C LYS A 153 -19.97 -14.37 -12.59
N ARG A 154 -20.83 -13.67 -11.83
CA ARG A 154 -21.91 -12.84 -12.39
C ARG A 154 -21.45 -11.39 -12.46
N PHE A 155 -21.88 -10.66 -13.49
CA PHE A 155 -21.57 -9.25 -13.63
C PHE A 155 -22.13 -8.39 -12.49
N GLU A 156 -23.32 -8.75 -11.99
CA GLU A 156 -23.95 -8.11 -10.83
C GLU A 156 -23.08 -8.16 -9.57
N GLY A 157 -22.41 -9.29 -9.34
CA GLY A 157 -21.48 -9.41 -8.21
C GLY A 157 -20.22 -8.55 -8.36
N VAL A 158 -19.71 -8.41 -9.58
CA VAL A 158 -18.61 -7.47 -9.87
C VAL A 158 -19.07 -6.02 -9.64
N LEU A 159 -20.27 -5.67 -10.13
CA LEU A 159 -20.85 -4.35 -9.93
C LEU A 159 -21.07 -4.03 -8.43
N ALA A 160 -21.62 -4.97 -7.67
CA ALA A 160 -21.79 -4.81 -6.23
C ALA A 160 -20.44 -4.56 -5.51
N THR A 161 -19.38 -5.25 -5.94
CA THR A 161 -18.03 -5.06 -5.38
C THR A 161 -17.48 -3.66 -5.72
N ILE A 162 -17.73 -3.17 -6.94
CA ILE A 162 -17.36 -1.81 -7.36
C ILE A 162 -18.11 -0.77 -6.52
N LEU A 163 -19.42 -0.95 -6.30
CA LEU A 163 -20.22 -0.03 -5.49
C LEU A 163 -19.74 0.05 -4.03
N VAL A 164 -19.42 -1.09 -3.42
CA VAL A 164 -18.85 -1.11 -2.06
C VAL A 164 -17.48 -0.41 -2.02
N THR A 165 -16.66 -0.57 -3.05
CA THR A 165 -15.36 0.09 -3.17
C THR A 165 -15.49 1.59 -3.43
N ALA A 166 -16.52 2.00 -4.15
CA ALA A 166 -16.79 3.41 -4.43
C ALA A 166 -17.08 4.23 -3.15
N VAL A 167 -17.58 3.60 -2.10
CA VAL A 167 -17.88 4.29 -0.82
C VAL A 167 -16.62 4.91 -0.20
N PRO A 168 -15.58 4.16 0.18
CA PRO A 168 -14.36 4.76 0.71
C PRO A 168 -13.66 5.66 -0.29
N MET A 169 -13.65 5.32 -1.59
CA MET A 169 -13.08 6.17 -2.64
C MET A 169 -13.72 7.56 -2.66
N ALA A 170 -15.05 7.63 -2.67
CA ALA A 170 -15.79 8.89 -2.70
C ALA A 170 -15.50 9.72 -1.45
N LEU A 171 -15.51 9.10 -0.26
CA LEU A 171 -15.22 9.80 0.99
C LEU A 171 -13.79 10.36 1.02
N ILE A 172 -12.81 9.61 0.52
CA ILE A 172 -11.41 10.02 0.43
C ILE A 172 -11.26 11.16 -0.61
N LEU A 173 -11.95 11.08 -1.74
CA LEU A 173 -11.96 12.16 -2.75
C LEU A 173 -12.57 13.45 -2.23
N LEU A 174 -13.61 13.36 -1.39
CA LEU A 174 -14.19 14.52 -0.70
C LEU A 174 -13.22 15.17 0.32
N GLN A 175 -12.19 14.45 0.77
CA GLN A 175 -11.09 14.96 1.62
C GLN A 175 -9.90 15.47 0.81
N PRO A 176 -10.04 15.89 -0.44
CA PRO A 176 -9.10 16.07 -1.56
C PRO A 176 -7.86 15.14 -1.54
N ASP A 177 -8.04 13.84 -1.21
CA ASP A 177 -6.98 12.82 -1.16
C ASP A 177 -7.08 11.89 -2.39
N LEU A 178 -6.67 12.41 -3.56
CA LEU A 178 -6.69 11.66 -4.82
C LEU A 178 -5.76 10.44 -4.76
N ASP A 179 -4.62 10.58 -4.09
CA ASP A 179 -3.55 9.62 -4.00
C ASP A 179 -4.00 8.28 -3.41
N SER A 180 -4.67 8.36 -2.25
CA SER A 180 -5.23 7.18 -1.59
C SER A 180 -6.39 6.58 -2.39
N ALA A 181 -7.24 7.42 -3.01
CA ALA A 181 -8.42 6.95 -3.74
C ALA A 181 -8.06 6.15 -5.00
N VAL A 182 -7.06 6.57 -5.77
CA VAL A 182 -6.65 5.92 -7.03
C VAL A 182 -6.17 4.48 -6.83
N LEU A 183 -5.66 4.13 -5.64
CA LEU A 183 -5.15 2.78 -5.36
C LEU A 183 -6.24 1.70 -5.33
N PHE A 184 -7.47 2.06 -4.95
CA PHE A 184 -8.54 1.07 -4.77
C PHE A 184 -8.96 0.41 -6.09
N GLY A 185 -9.03 1.16 -7.18
CA GLY A 185 -9.48 0.66 -8.48
C GLY A 185 -8.59 -0.48 -9.02
N PRO A 186 -7.28 -0.24 -9.25
CA PRO A 186 -6.38 -1.29 -9.72
C PRO A 186 -6.25 -2.46 -8.73
N ALA A 187 -6.21 -2.19 -7.42
CA ALA A 187 -6.16 -3.25 -6.41
C ALA A 187 -7.43 -4.12 -6.44
N LEU A 188 -8.60 -3.52 -6.65
CA LEU A 188 -9.86 -4.25 -6.84
C LEU A 188 -9.79 -5.18 -8.04
N LEU A 189 -9.29 -4.70 -9.19
CA LEU A 189 -9.17 -5.52 -10.41
C LEU A 189 -8.27 -6.74 -10.16
N VAL A 190 -7.15 -6.57 -9.47
CA VAL A 190 -6.24 -7.67 -9.12
C VAL A 190 -6.92 -8.66 -8.16
N MET A 191 -7.66 -8.17 -7.15
CA MET A 191 -8.41 -9.03 -6.22
C MET A 191 -9.55 -9.78 -6.93
N LEU A 192 -10.29 -9.14 -7.84
CA LEU A 192 -11.33 -9.79 -8.65
C LEU A 192 -10.75 -10.87 -9.56
N LEU A 193 -9.59 -10.61 -10.18
CA LEU A 193 -8.87 -11.60 -10.97
C LEU A 193 -8.48 -12.81 -10.11
N ALA A 194 -7.91 -12.58 -8.94
CA ALA A 194 -7.53 -13.63 -7.98
C ALA A 194 -8.73 -14.40 -7.42
N ALA A 195 -9.90 -13.76 -7.35
CA ALA A 195 -11.18 -14.38 -6.96
C ALA A 195 -11.79 -15.24 -8.07
N GLY A 196 -11.25 -15.19 -9.29
CA GLY A 196 -11.74 -15.96 -10.43
C GLY A 196 -12.87 -15.29 -11.21
N ALA A 197 -12.92 -13.96 -11.21
CA ALA A 197 -13.85 -13.21 -12.05
C ALA A 197 -13.55 -13.47 -13.54
N ARG A 198 -14.59 -13.41 -14.37
CA ARG A 198 -14.44 -13.62 -15.82
C ARG A 198 -13.67 -12.45 -16.44
N LEU A 199 -12.61 -12.72 -17.19
CA LEU A 199 -11.77 -11.70 -17.82
C LEU A 199 -12.57 -10.70 -18.66
N ARG A 200 -13.66 -11.14 -19.31
CA ARG A 200 -14.56 -10.25 -20.07
C ARG A 200 -15.17 -9.15 -19.19
N HIS A 201 -15.57 -9.48 -17.94
CA HIS A 201 -16.15 -8.49 -17.02
C HIS A 201 -15.09 -7.50 -16.57
N LEU A 202 -13.87 -7.98 -16.29
CA LEU A 202 -12.74 -7.13 -15.93
C LEU A 202 -12.32 -6.22 -17.08
N ALA A 203 -12.30 -6.74 -18.30
CA ALA A 203 -12.01 -5.95 -19.50
C ALA A 203 -13.06 -4.84 -19.69
N ILE A 204 -14.36 -5.14 -19.55
CA ILE A 204 -15.43 -4.15 -19.62
C ILE A 204 -15.21 -3.05 -18.56
N VAL A 205 -14.96 -3.43 -17.31
CA VAL A 205 -14.72 -2.47 -16.21
C VAL A 205 -13.49 -1.61 -16.50
N ALA A 206 -12.39 -2.22 -16.97
CA ALA A 206 -11.16 -1.50 -17.31
C ALA A 206 -11.39 -0.54 -18.50
N CYS A 207 -12.11 -0.96 -19.53
CA CYS A 207 -12.46 -0.10 -20.67
C CYS A 207 -13.34 1.07 -20.22
N ILE A 208 -14.36 0.83 -19.40
CA ILE A 208 -15.21 1.89 -18.85
C ILE A 208 -14.36 2.88 -18.02
N ALA A 209 -13.49 2.39 -17.15
CA ALA A 209 -12.61 3.24 -16.35
C ALA A 209 -11.66 4.07 -17.23
N LEU A 210 -11.12 3.48 -18.30
CA LEU A 210 -10.23 4.15 -19.25
C LEU A 210 -10.95 5.27 -20.02
N VAL A 211 -12.22 5.06 -20.38
CA VAL A 211 -13.05 6.08 -21.04
C VAL A 211 -13.49 7.17 -20.06
N LEU A 212 -13.88 6.77 -18.84
CA LEU A 212 -14.35 7.74 -17.84
C LEU A 212 -13.22 8.61 -17.27
N ALA A 213 -11.97 8.12 -17.24
CA ALA A 213 -10.83 8.88 -16.69
C ALA A 213 -10.62 10.23 -17.43
N PRO A 214 -10.53 10.30 -18.77
CA PRO A 214 -10.48 11.58 -19.48
C PRO A 214 -11.75 12.42 -19.30
N CYS A 215 -12.93 11.78 -19.28
CA CYS A 215 -14.20 12.46 -19.07
C CYS A 215 -14.33 13.09 -17.68
N SER A 216 -13.56 12.63 -16.70
CA SER A 216 -13.54 13.22 -15.37
C SER A 216 -12.73 14.51 -15.27
N TYR A 217 -11.84 14.78 -16.25
CA TYR A 217 -10.97 15.96 -16.23
C TYR A 217 -11.68 17.30 -15.98
N PRO A 218 -12.83 17.62 -16.61
CA PRO A 218 -13.55 18.88 -16.35
C PRO A 218 -14.08 19.02 -14.93
N PHE A 219 -14.28 17.89 -14.21
CA PHE A 219 -14.81 17.85 -12.85
C PHE A 219 -13.71 17.87 -11.77
N LEU A 220 -12.43 17.77 -12.17
CA LEU A 220 -11.31 17.88 -11.26
C LEU A 220 -11.14 19.30 -10.73
N GLN A 221 -10.68 19.43 -9.51
CA GLN A 221 -10.31 20.72 -8.92
C GLN A 221 -9.10 21.32 -9.66
N LYS A 222 -8.97 22.66 -9.63
CA LYS A 222 -7.91 23.35 -10.37
C LYS A 222 -6.52 22.75 -10.11
N HIS A 223 -6.13 22.56 -8.85
CA HIS A 223 -4.83 22.00 -8.50
C HIS A 223 -4.59 20.55 -9.01
N GLN A 224 -5.66 19.77 -9.22
CA GLN A 224 -5.56 18.42 -9.79
C GLN A 224 -5.37 18.48 -11.31
N ARG A 225 -6.06 19.39 -12.00
CA ARG A 225 -5.84 19.65 -13.44
C ARG A 225 -4.44 20.16 -13.69
N ASP A 226 -4.00 21.15 -12.90
CA ASP A 226 -2.65 21.72 -13.00
C ASP A 226 -1.56 20.64 -12.94
N ARG A 227 -1.73 19.60 -12.12
CA ARG A 227 -0.78 18.45 -12.04
C ARG A 227 -0.77 17.59 -13.31
N ILE A 228 -1.92 17.39 -13.94
CA ILE A 228 -2.05 16.64 -15.19
C ILE A 228 -1.45 17.46 -16.33
N ASP A 229 -1.78 18.75 -16.39
CA ASP A 229 -1.28 19.67 -17.41
C ASP A 229 0.25 19.83 -17.30
N ALA A 230 0.80 19.86 -16.07
CA ALA A 230 2.23 19.86 -15.84
C ALA A 230 2.93 18.63 -16.40
N LEU A 231 2.35 17.43 -16.24
CA LEU A 231 2.90 16.21 -16.81
C LEU A 231 2.92 16.27 -18.36
N PHE A 232 1.80 16.68 -18.97
CA PHE A 232 1.74 16.79 -20.43
C PHE A 232 2.74 17.84 -20.98
N ALA A 233 2.85 19.00 -20.31
CA ALA A 233 3.81 20.01 -20.68
C ALA A 233 5.27 19.51 -20.54
N GLN A 234 5.57 18.77 -19.46
CA GLN A 234 6.89 18.17 -19.27
C GLN A 234 7.22 17.14 -20.36
N VAL A 235 6.27 16.26 -20.73
CA VAL A 235 6.44 15.27 -21.81
C VAL A 235 6.62 15.95 -23.17
N MET A 236 5.95 17.10 -23.40
CA MET A 236 6.08 17.90 -24.63
C MET A 236 7.33 18.78 -24.64
N GLY A 237 8.12 18.80 -23.55
CA GLY A 237 9.35 19.61 -23.45
C GLY A 237 9.09 21.09 -23.24
N ASP A 238 7.92 21.50 -22.77
CA ASP A 238 7.60 22.90 -22.50
C ASP A 238 8.24 23.37 -21.17
N THR A 239 9.37 24.05 -21.29
CA THR A 239 10.16 24.55 -20.14
C THR A 239 9.48 25.68 -19.37
N ARG A 240 8.45 26.35 -19.95
CA ARG A 240 7.74 27.46 -19.29
C ARG A 240 6.96 27.01 -18.05
N VAL A 241 6.68 25.73 -17.93
CA VAL A 241 5.94 25.14 -16.82
C VAL A 241 6.85 24.77 -15.64
N ASN A 242 8.18 24.76 -15.86
CA ASN A 242 9.16 24.30 -14.86
C ASN A 242 9.19 25.14 -13.58
N ASP A 243 8.92 26.46 -13.67
CA ASP A 243 8.89 27.37 -12.52
C ASP A 243 7.48 27.57 -11.93
N GLY A 244 6.46 26.95 -12.53
CA GLY A 244 5.05 27.02 -12.13
C GLY A 244 4.53 25.67 -11.62
N ILE A 245 3.52 25.17 -12.32
CA ILE A 245 2.81 23.92 -11.98
C ILE A 245 3.68 22.68 -12.06
N GLY A 246 4.73 22.67 -12.88
CA GLY A 246 5.73 21.60 -13.03
C GLY A 246 6.91 21.68 -12.08
N PHE A 247 7.01 22.74 -11.25
CA PHE A 247 8.15 23.00 -10.37
C PHE A 247 8.59 21.81 -9.54
N GLN A 248 7.65 21.17 -8.84
CA GLN A 248 7.95 20.04 -7.96
C GLN A 248 8.47 18.83 -8.73
N ALA A 249 7.84 18.47 -9.85
CA ALA A 249 8.27 17.35 -10.69
C ALA A 249 9.67 17.58 -11.27
N ASN A 250 9.91 18.77 -11.83
CA ASN A 250 11.20 19.11 -12.42
C ASN A 250 12.33 19.08 -11.38
N ARG A 251 12.08 19.62 -10.19
CA ARG A 251 13.04 19.60 -9.08
C ARG A 251 13.37 18.17 -8.63
N ALA A 252 12.36 17.30 -8.53
CA ALA A 252 12.53 15.89 -8.17
C ALA A 252 13.39 15.14 -9.20
N VAL A 253 13.08 15.30 -10.49
CA VAL A 253 13.84 14.67 -11.59
C VAL A 253 15.28 15.18 -11.61
N THR A 254 15.50 16.50 -11.49
CA THR A 254 16.84 17.10 -11.47
C THR A 254 17.65 16.57 -10.28
N LEU A 255 17.05 16.51 -9.09
CA LEU A 255 17.70 15.98 -7.90
C LEU A 255 18.06 14.50 -8.03
N ALA A 256 17.14 13.70 -8.54
CA ALA A 256 17.38 12.28 -8.78
C ALA A 256 18.51 12.04 -9.80
N ALA A 257 18.56 12.87 -10.87
CA ALA A 257 19.59 12.79 -11.89
C ALA A 257 20.98 13.19 -11.36
N ALA A 258 21.04 14.14 -10.42
CA ALA A 258 22.29 14.58 -9.80
C ALA A 258 23.04 13.46 -9.06
N GLY A 259 22.33 12.44 -8.56
CA GLY A 259 22.95 11.30 -7.89
C GLY A 259 23.73 10.37 -8.81
N GLY A 260 23.49 10.37 -10.11
CA GLY A 260 24.18 9.49 -11.07
C GLY A 260 24.08 8.01 -10.69
N VAL A 261 25.17 7.26 -10.91
CA VAL A 261 25.21 5.81 -10.63
C VAL A 261 25.53 5.53 -9.17
N ALA A 262 26.52 6.17 -8.61
CA ALA A 262 27.07 5.88 -7.28
C ALA A 262 26.46 6.72 -6.15
N GLY A 263 25.78 7.81 -6.49
CA GLY A 263 25.26 8.80 -5.54
C GLY A 263 26.27 9.87 -5.14
N ALA A 264 25.75 11.00 -4.67
CA ALA A 264 26.58 12.11 -4.16
C ALA A 264 27.09 11.88 -2.73
N GLY A 265 26.64 10.86 -2.04
CA GLY A 265 26.96 10.64 -0.63
C GLY A 265 26.13 11.52 0.31
N LYS A 266 26.42 11.47 1.63
CA LYS A 266 25.55 12.12 2.62
C LYS A 266 25.68 13.65 2.61
N GLU A 267 26.88 14.15 2.63
CA GLU A 267 27.15 15.59 2.81
C GLU A 267 26.79 16.37 1.55
N GLU A 268 27.27 15.90 0.38
CA GLU A 268 26.98 16.54 -0.89
C GLU A 268 25.49 16.46 -1.25
N ALA A 269 24.85 15.29 -1.02
CA ALA A 269 23.41 15.15 -1.21
C ALA A 269 22.63 16.12 -0.31
N GLY A 270 23.01 16.28 0.96
CA GLY A 270 22.38 17.25 1.86
C GLY A 270 22.46 18.67 1.32
N THR A 271 23.62 19.05 0.79
CA THR A 271 23.83 20.35 0.15
C THR A 271 22.96 20.51 -1.11
N LEU A 272 22.98 19.53 -2.00
CA LEU A 272 22.17 19.53 -3.24
C LEU A 272 20.67 19.63 -2.95
N ILE A 273 20.16 18.88 -1.97
CA ILE A 273 18.75 18.90 -1.56
C ILE A 273 18.39 20.29 -1.02
N HIS A 274 19.23 20.86 -0.15
CA HIS A 274 19.00 22.18 0.42
C HIS A 274 18.94 23.28 -0.67
N TYR A 275 19.85 23.27 -1.65
CA TYR A 275 19.85 24.22 -2.76
C TYR A 275 18.71 23.98 -3.74
N ASN A 276 18.32 22.72 -3.95
CA ASN A 276 17.21 22.36 -4.83
C ASN A 276 15.87 22.85 -4.29
N ARG A 277 15.70 22.99 -2.95
CA ARG A 277 14.45 23.40 -2.29
C ARG A 277 13.25 22.55 -2.73
N LEU A 278 13.43 21.23 -2.80
CA LEU A 278 12.36 20.32 -3.21
C LEU A 278 11.25 20.32 -2.14
N PRO A 279 10.01 20.69 -2.49
CA PRO A 279 8.88 20.56 -1.58
C PRO A 279 8.61 19.10 -1.25
N GLU A 280 8.17 18.83 0.00
CA GLU A 280 7.78 17.49 0.46
C GLU A 280 8.87 16.41 0.26
N GLU A 281 10.15 16.80 0.40
CA GLU A 281 11.31 15.93 0.19
C GLU A 281 11.35 14.72 1.14
N HIS A 282 10.76 14.83 2.34
CA HIS A 282 10.73 13.75 3.32
C HIS A 282 9.51 12.82 3.16
N THR A 283 8.49 13.27 2.45
CA THR A 283 7.21 12.57 2.28
C THR A 283 7.11 12.01 0.87
N ASP A 284 6.53 12.77 -0.05
CA ASP A 284 6.16 12.29 -1.38
C ASP A 284 7.35 12.13 -2.32
N MET A 285 8.38 12.96 -2.13
CA MET A 285 9.57 13.03 -3.02
C MET A 285 10.81 12.35 -2.44
N ILE A 286 10.66 11.52 -1.39
CA ILE A 286 11.79 10.85 -0.72
C ILE A 286 12.61 9.96 -1.67
N PHE A 287 12.00 9.43 -2.73
CA PHE A 287 12.71 8.64 -3.73
C PHE A 287 13.78 9.47 -4.47
N ALA A 288 13.53 10.77 -4.72
CA ALA A 288 14.55 11.66 -5.30
C ALA A 288 15.74 11.87 -4.34
N VAL A 289 15.46 11.96 -3.04
CA VAL A 289 16.51 12.05 -2.00
C VAL A 289 17.37 10.79 -1.98
N ILE A 290 16.74 9.60 -2.07
CA ILE A 290 17.44 8.32 -2.14
C ILE A 290 18.30 8.23 -3.40
N ALA A 291 17.73 8.59 -4.55
CA ALA A 291 18.44 8.60 -5.83
C ALA A 291 19.61 9.62 -5.83
N CYS A 292 19.45 10.79 -5.23
CA CYS A 292 20.54 11.74 -5.08
C CYS A 292 21.66 11.19 -4.18
N ARG A 293 21.31 10.65 -3.01
CA ARG A 293 22.30 10.22 -2.01
C ARG A 293 23.06 8.95 -2.41
N TRP A 294 22.35 7.92 -2.91
CA TRP A 294 22.92 6.60 -3.23
C TRP A 294 22.90 6.27 -4.72
N GLY A 295 22.50 7.22 -5.56
CA GLY A 295 22.45 7.04 -7.00
C GLY A 295 21.47 5.97 -7.45
N MET A 296 21.76 5.40 -8.61
CA MET A 296 21.01 4.29 -9.18
C MET A 296 20.98 3.07 -8.24
N LEU A 297 22.02 2.84 -7.45
CA LEU A 297 22.07 1.72 -6.50
C LEU A 297 20.99 1.86 -5.42
N GLY A 298 20.78 3.08 -4.90
CA GLY A 298 19.69 3.35 -3.95
C GLY A 298 18.31 3.17 -4.58
N ALA A 299 18.13 3.65 -5.81
CA ALA A 299 16.87 3.48 -6.54
C ALA A 299 16.58 1.99 -6.80
N VAL A 300 17.56 1.22 -7.23
CA VAL A 300 17.43 -0.24 -7.43
C VAL A 300 17.15 -0.96 -6.12
N ALA A 301 17.79 -0.57 -5.02
CA ALA A 301 17.52 -1.16 -3.70
C ALA A 301 16.06 -0.97 -3.27
N VAL A 302 15.47 0.22 -3.48
CA VAL A 302 14.05 0.49 -3.23
C VAL A 302 13.16 -0.46 -4.06
N TRP A 303 13.47 -0.61 -5.34
CA TRP A 303 12.70 -1.49 -6.24
C TRP A 303 12.85 -2.97 -5.89
N VAL A 304 14.05 -3.43 -5.58
CA VAL A 304 14.31 -4.84 -5.17
C VAL A 304 13.57 -5.17 -3.88
N LEU A 305 13.65 -4.29 -2.88
CA LEU A 305 12.95 -4.48 -1.62
C LEU A 305 11.43 -4.37 -1.79
N GLY A 306 10.92 -3.35 -2.49
CA GLY A 306 9.49 -3.16 -2.70
C GLY A 306 8.85 -4.26 -3.55
N ALA A 307 9.50 -4.66 -4.65
CA ALA A 307 9.08 -5.80 -5.46
C ALA A 307 9.22 -7.12 -4.69
N GLY A 308 10.25 -7.25 -3.86
CA GLY A 308 10.43 -8.38 -2.95
C GLY A 308 9.29 -8.50 -1.93
N TYR A 309 8.83 -7.37 -1.38
CA TYR A 309 7.65 -7.34 -0.51
C TYR A 309 6.41 -7.85 -1.24
N ALA A 310 6.10 -7.30 -2.42
CA ALA A 310 4.94 -7.68 -3.21
C ALA A 310 5.01 -9.16 -3.63
N PHE A 311 6.17 -9.60 -4.11
CA PHE A 311 6.41 -11.00 -4.47
C PHE A 311 6.19 -11.93 -3.28
N GLY A 312 6.73 -11.60 -2.11
CA GLY A 312 6.51 -12.36 -0.88
C GLY A 312 5.03 -12.42 -0.49
N ALA A 313 4.30 -11.31 -0.61
CA ALA A 313 2.86 -11.27 -0.38
C ALA A 313 2.10 -12.18 -1.36
N PHE A 314 2.42 -12.14 -2.66
CA PHE A 314 1.82 -13.05 -3.66
C PHE A 314 2.16 -14.51 -3.38
N MET A 315 3.38 -14.83 -2.95
CA MET A 315 3.75 -16.20 -2.56
C MET A 315 2.97 -16.67 -1.33
N VAL A 316 2.73 -15.80 -0.35
CA VAL A 316 1.82 -16.07 0.76
C VAL A 316 0.41 -16.37 0.24
N GLY A 317 -0.09 -15.57 -0.69
CA GLY A 317 -1.40 -15.76 -1.31
C GLY A 317 -1.53 -17.08 -2.08
N LEU A 318 -0.55 -17.43 -2.91
CA LEU A 318 -0.53 -18.67 -3.67
C LEU A 318 -0.53 -19.93 -2.78
N ARG A 319 0.05 -19.82 -1.61
CA ARG A 319 0.19 -20.92 -0.65
C ARG A 319 -0.83 -20.87 0.48
N ALA A 320 -1.69 -19.85 0.52
CA ALA A 320 -2.75 -19.73 1.52
C ALA A 320 -3.73 -20.89 1.42
N GLY A 321 -4.02 -21.54 2.55
CA GLY A 321 -4.97 -22.69 2.61
C GLY A 321 -6.44 -22.28 2.48
N THR A 322 -6.75 -20.96 2.43
CA THR A 322 -8.12 -20.44 2.34
C THR A 322 -8.19 -19.35 1.27
N MET A 323 -9.36 -19.22 0.64
CA MET A 323 -9.62 -18.15 -0.34
C MET A 323 -9.52 -16.76 0.29
N PHE A 324 -9.98 -16.61 1.53
CA PHE A 324 -9.81 -15.36 2.29
C PHE A 324 -8.33 -14.96 2.40
N GLY A 325 -7.47 -15.87 2.88
CA GLY A 325 -6.04 -15.59 3.02
C GLY A 325 -5.36 -15.27 1.69
N ARG A 326 -5.74 -15.97 0.60
CA ARG A 326 -5.26 -15.68 -0.76
C ARG A 326 -5.61 -14.26 -1.18
N LEU A 327 -6.86 -13.86 -1.03
CA LEU A 327 -7.34 -12.55 -1.46
C LEU A 327 -6.76 -11.42 -0.62
N VAL A 328 -6.61 -11.60 0.70
CA VAL A 328 -5.94 -10.63 1.56
C VAL A 328 -4.50 -10.42 1.14
N ALA A 329 -3.75 -11.50 0.93
CA ALA A 329 -2.34 -11.41 0.55
C ALA A 329 -2.15 -10.76 -0.82
N VAL A 330 -3.00 -11.10 -1.80
CA VAL A 330 -3.00 -10.48 -3.13
C VAL A 330 -3.38 -8.99 -3.04
N GLY A 331 -4.41 -8.65 -2.27
CA GLY A 331 -4.85 -7.27 -2.08
C GLY A 331 -3.76 -6.39 -1.46
N ILE A 332 -3.11 -6.88 -0.40
CA ILE A 332 -1.99 -6.16 0.25
C ILE A 332 -0.81 -6.02 -0.70
N GLY A 333 -0.39 -7.12 -1.35
CA GLY A 333 0.74 -7.10 -2.28
C GLY A 333 0.52 -6.14 -3.45
N SER A 334 -0.70 -6.12 -4.02
CA SER A 334 -1.04 -5.20 -5.10
C SER A 334 -1.05 -3.74 -4.66
N MET A 335 -1.62 -3.42 -3.48
CA MET A 335 -1.64 -2.04 -2.98
C MET A 335 -0.23 -1.49 -2.74
N VAL A 336 0.63 -2.25 -2.06
CA VAL A 336 2.00 -1.81 -1.79
C VAL A 336 2.80 -1.66 -3.09
N PHE A 337 2.64 -2.60 -4.04
CA PHE A 337 3.30 -2.51 -5.34
C PHE A 337 2.83 -1.31 -6.17
N LEU A 338 1.52 -1.04 -6.19
CA LEU A 338 0.95 0.12 -6.88
C LEU A 338 1.44 1.44 -6.25
N GLN A 339 1.51 1.53 -4.94
CA GLN A 339 2.08 2.69 -4.25
C GLN A 339 3.55 2.92 -4.64
N LEU A 340 4.37 1.84 -4.64
CA LEU A 340 5.75 1.90 -5.10
C LEU A 340 5.85 2.42 -6.53
N LEU A 341 5.07 1.84 -7.45
CA LEU A 341 5.08 2.19 -8.87
C LEU A 341 4.67 3.65 -9.10
N VAL A 342 3.59 4.10 -8.44
CA VAL A 342 3.11 5.48 -8.61
C VAL A 342 4.09 6.49 -8.01
N ASN A 343 4.59 6.25 -6.78
CA ASN A 343 5.54 7.17 -6.14
C ASN A 343 6.84 7.30 -6.94
N THR A 344 7.45 6.18 -7.33
CA THR A 344 8.68 6.23 -8.12
C THR A 344 8.43 6.81 -9.51
N GLY A 345 7.30 6.47 -10.14
CA GLY A 345 6.92 7.00 -11.46
C GLY A 345 6.71 8.51 -11.46
N MET A 346 6.06 9.08 -10.43
CA MET A 346 5.90 10.53 -10.34
C MET A 346 7.21 11.25 -10.04
N THR A 347 8.09 10.64 -9.25
CA THR A 347 9.39 11.25 -8.90
C THR A 347 10.33 11.32 -10.09
N ILE A 348 10.26 10.36 -11.02
CA ILE A 348 11.07 10.38 -12.27
C ILE A 348 10.34 11.01 -13.46
N GLY A 349 9.17 11.62 -13.24
CA GLY A 349 8.44 12.36 -14.27
C GLY A 349 7.64 11.51 -15.26
N LEU A 350 7.41 10.21 -14.98
CA LEU A 350 6.57 9.33 -15.82
C LEU A 350 5.08 9.42 -15.48
N LEU A 351 4.74 9.84 -14.28
CA LEU A 351 3.37 10.00 -13.80
C LEU A 351 3.18 11.40 -13.21
N PRO A 352 1.94 11.93 -13.20
CA PRO A 352 1.68 13.22 -12.58
C PRO A 352 1.98 13.16 -11.08
N VAL A 353 2.45 14.28 -10.54
CA VAL A 353 2.70 14.40 -9.10
C VAL A 353 1.36 14.27 -8.36
N THR A 354 1.17 13.17 -7.69
CA THR A 354 -0.05 12.88 -6.95
C THR A 354 0.04 13.30 -5.48
N GLY A 355 1.17 13.18 -4.85
CA GLY A 355 1.37 13.34 -3.40
C GLY A 355 1.42 12.00 -2.66
N MET A 356 1.55 10.90 -3.40
CA MET A 356 1.56 9.55 -2.84
C MET A 356 2.89 9.25 -2.12
N THR A 357 2.80 8.79 -0.90
CA THR A 357 3.97 8.40 -0.10
C THR A 357 4.57 7.08 -0.59
N LEU A 358 5.90 6.93 -0.48
CA LEU A 358 6.62 5.69 -0.76
C LEU A 358 6.47 4.72 0.42
N PRO A 359 5.91 3.50 0.22
CA PRO A 359 5.62 2.58 1.31
C PRO A 359 6.84 2.27 2.18
N PHE A 360 6.70 2.32 3.49
CA PHE A 360 7.73 2.09 4.52
C PHE A 360 8.89 3.10 4.55
N VAL A 361 9.07 3.90 3.51
CA VAL A 361 10.24 4.80 3.33
C VAL A 361 9.91 6.22 3.72
N SER A 362 8.79 6.76 3.20
CA SER A 362 8.35 8.14 3.45
C SER A 362 8.14 8.44 4.92
N TYR A 363 8.41 9.68 5.31
CA TYR A 363 8.09 10.16 6.64
C TYR A 363 6.57 10.17 6.86
N GLY A 364 6.14 9.50 7.93
CA GLY A 364 4.72 9.46 8.29
C GLY A 364 4.42 8.39 9.34
N GLY A 365 4.09 8.83 10.56
CA GLY A 365 3.84 7.92 11.68
C GLY A 365 2.65 7.00 11.45
N SER A 366 1.52 7.56 11.04
CA SER A 366 0.29 6.81 10.80
C SER A 366 0.45 5.80 9.66
N SER A 367 1.06 6.23 8.54
CA SER A 367 1.29 5.39 7.37
C SER A 367 2.23 4.23 7.70
N LEU A 368 3.36 4.50 8.36
CA LEU A 368 4.34 3.48 8.73
C LEU A 368 3.74 2.43 9.66
N VAL A 369 3.01 2.86 10.70
CA VAL A 369 2.34 1.94 11.64
C VAL A 369 1.28 1.11 10.93
N ALA A 370 0.45 1.71 10.06
CA ALA A 370 -0.56 1.00 9.30
C ALA A 370 0.05 -0.05 8.36
N LEU A 371 1.17 0.26 7.70
CA LEU A 371 1.89 -0.67 6.83
C LEU A 371 2.50 -1.84 7.61
N TRP A 372 3.02 -1.59 8.83
CA TRP A 372 3.52 -2.67 9.69
C TRP A 372 2.39 -3.56 10.21
N ILE A 373 1.23 -3.00 10.57
CA ILE A 373 0.01 -3.77 10.89
C ILE A 373 -0.39 -4.61 9.68
N THR A 374 -0.37 -4.05 8.47
CA THR A 374 -0.67 -4.75 7.22
C THR A 374 0.29 -5.92 6.97
N THR A 375 1.58 -5.73 7.23
CA THR A 375 2.59 -6.79 7.14
C THR A 375 2.35 -7.91 8.17
N ALA A 376 1.92 -7.56 9.39
CA ALA A 376 1.57 -8.52 10.42
C ALA A 376 0.36 -9.39 10.04
N VAL A 377 -0.62 -8.82 9.32
CA VAL A 377 -1.74 -9.59 8.77
C VAL A 377 -1.25 -10.65 7.79
N LEU A 378 -0.32 -10.30 6.87
CA LEU A 378 0.32 -11.28 5.98
C LEU A 378 1.03 -12.38 6.76
N PHE A 379 1.78 -12.02 7.78
CA PHE A 379 2.49 -12.96 8.63
C PHE A 379 1.53 -13.91 9.36
N SER A 380 0.43 -13.39 9.92
CA SER A 380 -0.60 -14.20 10.58
C SER A 380 -1.27 -15.21 9.63
N ILE A 381 -1.51 -14.83 8.37
CA ILE A 381 -2.06 -15.73 7.34
C ILE A 381 -1.05 -16.82 7.00
N ALA A 382 0.22 -16.44 6.82
CA ALA A 382 1.28 -17.36 6.42
C ALA A 382 1.65 -18.36 7.52
N SER A 383 1.71 -17.93 8.78
CA SER A 383 2.15 -18.75 9.92
C SER A 383 1.14 -19.81 10.36
N ARG A 384 -0.14 -19.64 10.02
CA ARG A 384 -1.24 -20.49 10.52
C ARG A 384 -1.94 -21.23 9.41
N ARG A 385 -1.29 -22.27 8.91
CA ARG A 385 -1.84 -23.15 7.87
C ARG A 385 -3.03 -23.93 8.43
N VAL A 386 -4.19 -23.86 7.74
CA VAL A 386 -5.31 -24.76 8.00
C VAL A 386 -4.91 -26.16 7.54
N ARG A 387 -4.93 -27.15 8.45
CA ARG A 387 -4.77 -28.57 8.11
C ARG A 387 -6.09 -29.04 7.47
N GLY A 388 -6.10 -29.18 6.16
CA GLY A 388 -7.27 -29.60 5.39
C GLY A 388 -7.86 -28.43 4.59
N PHE A 389 -8.46 -28.77 3.44
CA PHE A 389 -9.25 -27.83 2.64
C PHE A 389 -10.55 -27.54 3.42
N ASP A 390 -10.55 -26.49 4.23
CA ASP A 390 -11.77 -25.99 4.86
C ASP A 390 -12.51 -25.17 3.80
N LEU A 391 -13.42 -25.82 3.07
CA LEU A 391 -14.26 -25.19 2.06
C LEU A 391 -15.26 -24.20 2.68
N ASP A 392 -15.51 -24.30 3.99
CA ASP A 392 -16.53 -23.53 4.74
C ASP A 392 -15.97 -22.68 5.88
N ALA A 393 -14.68 -22.57 5.98
CA ALA A 393 -14.08 -21.76 7.03
C ALA A 393 -14.06 -20.26 6.71
#